data_2a70002a2d40739bf249f01d269f2755
#
_entry.id   2a70002a2d40739bf249f01d269f2755
#
_cell.length_a   1.000
_cell.length_b   1.000
_cell.length_c   1.000
_cell.angle_alpha   90.00
_cell.angle_beta   90.00
_cell.angle_gamma   90.00
#
_symmetry.space_group_name_H-M   'P 1'
#
loop_
_entity.id
_entity.type
_entity.pdbx_description
1 polymer ?
#
loop_
_entity_poly.entity_id
_entity_poly.type
_entity_poly.pdbx_seq_one_letter_code
_entity_poly.pdbx_strand_id
1 'polypeptide(L)'
;MIETLHIMFSYSFILRALIVGVLVSLCASLLGVSLVLKRYSMIGDGLSHVGFGAIAVATAFNWAPMEFTIPVVIIAAFLLLRLSENSSIKGDSAIAIISTGALAFGILVASMTTGMNTDINSYLFGSILAMTLNDVLLSVVLSAVVIAVSYTHLTL
;
A
#
# COMPACT_ATOMS: atom_id res chain seq x y z
N MET A 1 27.11 21.84 -3.57
CA MET A 1 25.79 21.44 -4.07
C MET A 1 25.90 20.29 -5.09
N ILE A 2 26.70 20.40 -6.16
CA ILE A 2 26.88 19.32 -7.14
C ILE A 2 27.59 18.10 -6.51
N GLU A 3 28.62 18.31 -5.69
CA GLU A 3 29.28 17.24 -4.96
C GLU A 3 28.36 16.51 -3.99
N THR A 4 27.49 17.24 -3.28
CA THR A 4 26.52 16.66 -2.35
C THR A 4 25.51 15.77 -3.09
N LEU A 5 25.05 16.21 -4.27
CA LEU A 5 24.19 15.40 -5.14
C LEU A 5 24.90 14.14 -5.63
N HIS A 6 26.16 14.27 -6.06
CA HIS A 6 26.94 13.11 -6.50
C HIS A 6 27.14 12.07 -5.38
N ILE A 7 27.40 12.54 -4.16
CA ILE A 7 27.51 11.68 -2.99
C ILE A 7 26.18 11.00 -2.67
N MET A 8 25.04 11.72 -2.74
CA MET A 8 23.72 11.15 -2.53
C MET A 8 23.41 10.03 -3.53
N PHE A 9 23.65 10.25 -4.83
CA PHE A 9 23.41 9.23 -5.86
C PHE A 9 24.40 8.06 -5.84
N SER A 10 25.49 8.17 -5.09
CA SER A 10 26.46 7.07 -4.85
C SER A 10 25.90 5.99 -3.92
N TYR A 11 24.86 6.30 -3.12
CA TYR A 11 24.23 5.33 -2.23
C TYR A 11 23.16 4.51 -2.96
N SER A 12 23.35 3.20 -3.01
CA SER A 12 22.45 2.27 -3.72
C SER A 12 21.02 2.29 -3.19
N PHE A 13 20.80 2.58 -1.90
CA PHE A 13 19.46 2.63 -1.34
C PHE A 13 18.67 3.86 -1.83
N ILE A 14 19.33 4.99 -2.04
CA ILE A 14 18.69 6.21 -2.57
C ILE A 14 18.23 5.98 -4.01
N LEU A 15 19.07 5.33 -4.82
CA LEU A 15 18.72 5.02 -6.19
C LEU A 15 17.52 4.06 -6.28
N ARG A 16 17.50 3.02 -5.44
CA ARG A 16 16.37 2.09 -5.32
C ARG A 16 15.09 2.82 -4.93
N ALA A 17 15.15 3.64 -3.88
CA ALA A 17 14.01 4.43 -3.40
C ALA A 17 13.46 5.36 -4.49
N LEU A 18 14.34 6.00 -5.26
CA LEU A 18 13.95 6.92 -6.34
C LEU A 18 13.27 6.17 -7.48
N ILE A 19 13.83 5.04 -7.92
CA ILE A 19 13.24 4.21 -8.98
C ILE A 19 11.84 3.72 -8.56
N VAL A 20 11.72 3.13 -7.37
CA VAL A 20 10.44 2.62 -6.87
C VAL A 20 9.45 3.77 -6.66
N GLY A 21 9.90 4.89 -6.09
CA GLY A 21 9.05 6.06 -5.87
C GLY A 21 8.45 6.62 -7.16
N VAL A 22 9.25 6.74 -8.21
CA VAL A 22 8.77 7.18 -9.53
C VAL A 22 7.80 6.17 -10.13
N LEU A 23 8.10 4.88 -10.09
CA LEU A 23 7.21 3.84 -10.62
C LEU A 23 5.87 3.79 -9.88
N VAL A 24 5.91 3.82 -8.54
CA VAL A 24 4.69 3.80 -7.71
C VAL A 24 3.86 5.07 -7.94
N SER A 25 4.49 6.25 -8.05
CA SER A 25 3.77 7.49 -8.31
C SER A 25 3.09 7.50 -9.68
N LEU A 26 3.74 6.95 -10.71
CA LEU A 26 3.13 6.79 -12.04
C LEU A 26 1.92 5.84 -11.98
N CYS A 27 2.06 4.69 -11.33
CA CYS A 27 0.95 3.74 -11.16
C CYS A 27 -0.21 4.37 -10.36
N ALA A 28 0.11 5.07 -9.27
CA ALA A 28 -0.90 5.74 -8.44
C ALA A 28 -1.65 6.82 -9.22
N SER A 29 -0.96 7.58 -10.08
CA SER A 29 -1.62 8.59 -10.91
C SER A 29 -2.55 7.99 -11.96
N LEU A 30 -2.14 6.91 -12.63
CA LEU A 30 -2.95 6.22 -13.62
C LEU A 30 -4.20 5.57 -13.01
N LEU A 31 -4.03 4.86 -11.90
CA LEU A 31 -5.15 4.24 -11.18
C LEU A 31 -6.03 5.28 -10.49
N GLY A 32 -5.43 6.33 -9.93
CA GLY A 32 -6.12 7.36 -9.18
C GLY A 32 -7.18 8.08 -10.01
N VAL A 33 -6.89 8.42 -11.25
CA VAL A 33 -7.87 9.04 -12.16
C VAL A 33 -9.09 8.14 -12.35
N SER A 34 -8.86 6.85 -12.64
CA SER A 34 -9.94 5.89 -12.85
C SER A 34 -10.79 5.68 -11.60
N LEU A 35 -10.16 5.62 -10.43
CA LEU A 35 -10.83 5.40 -9.14
C LEU A 35 -11.64 6.62 -8.71
N VAL A 36 -11.10 7.82 -8.88
CA VAL A 36 -11.81 9.08 -8.56
C VAL A 36 -13.04 9.25 -9.44
N LEU A 37 -12.94 8.98 -10.75
CA LEU A 37 -14.08 9.02 -11.66
C LEU A 37 -15.18 8.02 -11.27
N LYS A 38 -14.82 6.89 -10.70
CA LYS A 38 -15.76 5.89 -10.17
C LYS A 38 -16.23 6.16 -8.74
N ARG A 39 -15.88 7.28 -8.14
CA ARG A 39 -16.19 7.68 -6.75
C ARG A 39 -15.60 6.76 -5.68
N TYR A 40 -14.43 6.19 -5.94
CA TYR A 40 -13.64 5.37 -5.01
C TYR A 40 -12.35 6.11 -4.61
N SER A 41 -12.44 7.41 -4.34
CA SER A 41 -11.26 8.25 -4.09
C SER A 41 -10.44 7.80 -2.87
N MET A 42 -11.11 7.23 -1.85
CA MET A 42 -10.48 6.82 -0.59
C MET A 42 -10.04 5.34 -0.55
N ILE A 43 -10.17 4.58 -1.64
CA ILE A 43 -9.89 3.14 -1.61
C ILE A 43 -8.42 2.82 -1.33
N GLY A 44 -7.49 3.65 -1.82
CA GLY A 44 -6.06 3.49 -1.57
C GLY A 44 -5.71 3.66 -0.10
N ASP A 45 -6.25 4.68 0.53
CA ASP A 45 -6.10 4.93 1.95
C ASP A 45 -6.74 3.79 2.78
N GLY A 46 -7.96 3.40 2.43
CA GLY A 46 -8.65 2.29 3.09
C GLY A 46 -7.87 0.98 3.04
N LEU A 47 -7.30 0.64 1.87
CA LEU A 47 -6.49 -0.57 1.72
C LEU A 47 -5.16 -0.50 2.46
N SER A 48 -4.56 0.67 2.60
CA SER A 48 -3.33 0.84 3.39
C SER A 48 -3.56 0.54 4.87
N HIS A 49 -4.68 0.98 5.42
CA HIS A 49 -5.07 0.67 6.80
C HIS A 49 -5.42 -0.80 7.02
N VAL A 50 -6.08 -1.45 6.06
CA VAL A 50 -6.29 -2.90 6.07
C VAL A 50 -4.95 -3.63 6.00
N GLY A 51 -4.04 -3.17 5.14
CA GLY A 51 -2.68 -3.70 5.04
C GLY A 51 -1.91 -3.63 6.36
N PHE A 52 -1.98 -2.48 7.04
CA PHE A 52 -1.38 -2.31 8.36
C PHE A 52 -1.97 -3.30 9.37
N GLY A 53 -3.31 -3.44 9.42
CA GLY A 53 -3.97 -4.41 10.29
C GLY A 53 -3.51 -5.85 10.02
N ALA A 54 -3.37 -6.23 8.74
CA ALA A 54 -2.89 -7.54 8.34
C ALA A 54 -1.43 -7.78 8.73
N ILE A 55 -0.54 -6.78 8.55
CA ILE A 55 0.86 -6.85 8.99
C ILE A 55 0.93 -7.03 10.51
N ALA A 56 0.13 -6.26 11.28
CA ALA A 56 0.08 -6.39 12.73
C ALA A 56 -0.30 -7.80 13.18
N VAL A 57 -1.32 -8.38 12.56
CA VAL A 57 -1.74 -9.78 12.83
C VAL A 57 -0.64 -10.76 12.46
N ALA A 58 -0.07 -10.66 11.26
CA ALA A 58 0.98 -11.56 10.79
C ALA A 58 2.19 -11.54 11.74
N THR A 59 2.60 -10.35 12.18
CA THR A 59 3.72 -10.18 13.12
C THR A 59 3.38 -10.76 14.50
N ALA A 60 2.16 -10.57 15.00
CA ALA A 60 1.71 -11.13 16.27
C ALA A 60 1.77 -12.66 16.30
N PHE A 61 1.47 -13.31 15.16
CA PHE A 61 1.53 -14.78 15.01
C PHE A 61 2.88 -15.28 14.49
N ASN A 62 3.87 -14.42 14.29
CA ASN A 62 5.16 -14.75 13.68
C ASN A 62 5.05 -15.37 12.27
N TRP A 63 4.04 -14.98 11.50
CA TRP A 63 3.91 -15.36 10.09
C TRP A 63 4.73 -14.42 9.20
N ALA A 64 5.00 -14.83 7.96
CA ALA A 64 5.66 -13.97 6.99
C ALA A 64 4.76 -12.77 6.63
N PRO A 65 5.11 -11.53 7.01
CA PRO A 65 4.17 -10.40 6.93
C PRO A 65 3.67 -10.12 5.51
N MET A 66 4.55 -10.15 4.51
CA MET A 66 4.18 -9.87 3.12
C MET A 66 3.30 -10.96 2.50
N GLU A 67 3.63 -12.23 2.75
CA GLU A 67 2.87 -13.36 2.21
C GLU A 67 1.45 -13.42 2.76
N PHE A 68 1.24 -12.99 3.99
CA PHE A 68 -0.08 -12.92 4.61
C PHE A 68 -0.84 -11.65 4.19
N THR A 69 -0.17 -10.51 4.14
CA THR A 69 -0.81 -9.21 3.89
C THR A 69 -1.34 -9.10 2.46
N ILE A 70 -0.60 -9.56 1.46
CA ILE A 70 -1.00 -9.44 0.05
C ILE A 70 -2.38 -10.09 -0.21
N PRO A 71 -2.62 -11.37 0.13
CA PRO A 71 -3.94 -11.97 -0.09
C PRO A 71 -5.05 -11.31 0.73
N VAL A 72 -4.77 -10.87 1.96
CA VAL A 72 -5.76 -10.17 2.80
C VAL A 72 -6.18 -8.85 2.15
N VAL A 73 -5.23 -8.06 1.65
CA VAL A 73 -5.52 -6.79 0.97
C VAL A 73 -6.29 -7.02 -0.34
N ILE A 74 -5.96 -8.07 -1.10
CA ILE A 74 -6.70 -8.42 -2.33
C ILE A 74 -8.16 -8.77 -2.00
N ILE A 75 -8.39 -9.60 -0.99
CA ILE A 75 -9.75 -9.96 -0.55
C ILE A 75 -10.49 -8.71 -0.05
N ALA A 76 -9.85 -7.88 0.74
CA ALA A 76 -10.44 -6.63 1.24
C ALA A 76 -10.78 -5.67 0.10
N ALA A 77 -9.93 -5.53 -0.91
CA ALA A 77 -10.21 -4.71 -2.08
C ALA A 77 -11.45 -5.19 -2.82
N PHE A 78 -11.58 -6.50 -3.04
CA PHE A 78 -12.75 -7.08 -3.68
C PHE A 78 -14.03 -6.87 -2.86
N LEU A 79 -13.96 -7.08 -1.54
CA LEU A 79 -15.09 -6.85 -0.63
C LEU A 79 -15.51 -5.38 -0.60
N LEU A 80 -14.56 -4.46 -0.51
CA LEU A 80 -14.81 -3.02 -0.51
C LEU A 80 -15.52 -2.57 -1.79
N LEU A 81 -15.03 -3.02 -2.95
CA LEU A 81 -15.65 -2.70 -4.23
C LEU A 81 -17.08 -3.25 -4.29
N ARG A 82 -17.30 -4.49 -3.89
CA ARG A 82 -18.62 -5.12 -3.92
C ARG A 82 -19.61 -4.49 -2.94
N LEU A 83 -19.14 -4.14 -1.73
CA LEU A 83 -20.00 -3.43 -0.76
C LEU A 83 -20.41 -2.05 -1.28
N SER A 84 -19.47 -1.35 -1.91
CA SER A 84 -19.73 -0.02 -2.46
C SER A 84 -20.75 -0.01 -3.59
N GLU A 85 -20.82 -1.08 -4.39
CA GLU A 85 -21.79 -1.22 -5.47
C GLU A 85 -23.21 -1.56 -4.98
N ASN A 86 -23.32 -2.36 -3.92
CA ASN A 86 -24.59 -2.96 -3.47
C ASN A 86 -25.21 -2.30 -2.24
N SER A 87 -24.56 -1.32 -1.60
CA SER A 87 -25.06 -0.72 -0.37
C SER A 87 -25.71 0.65 -0.60
N SER A 88 -26.70 0.97 0.25
CA SER A 88 -27.30 2.31 0.33
C SER A 88 -26.30 3.37 0.86
N ILE A 89 -25.14 2.94 1.34
CA ILE A 89 -24.07 3.78 1.84
C ILE A 89 -23.18 4.15 0.65
N LYS A 90 -22.92 5.44 0.47
CA LYS A 90 -22.01 5.94 -0.58
C LYS A 90 -20.62 5.28 -0.43
N GLY A 91 -20.00 4.90 -1.57
CA GLY A 91 -18.77 4.13 -1.61
C GLY A 91 -17.66 4.63 -0.68
N ASP A 92 -17.33 5.90 -0.72
CA ASP A 92 -16.29 6.49 0.14
C ASP A 92 -16.62 6.40 1.64
N SER A 93 -17.89 6.48 2.03
CA SER A 93 -18.29 6.35 3.45
C SER A 93 -18.12 4.92 3.96
N ALA A 94 -18.45 3.91 3.14
CA ALA A 94 -18.23 2.51 3.50
C ALA A 94 -16.73 2.19 3.64
N ILE A 95 -15.92 2.71 2.72
CA ILE A 95 -14.46 2.59 2.74
C ILE A 95 -13.91 3.23 4.02
N ALA A 96 -14.35 4.44 4.37
CA ALA A 96 -13.88 5.14 5.56
C ALA A 96 -14.17 4.36 6.86
N ILE A 97 -15.35 3.77 7.01
CA ILE A 97 -15.71 2.97 8.20
C ILE A 97 -14.81 1.73 8.31
N ILE A 98 -14.64 1.00 7.24
CA ILE A 98 -13.83 -0.23 7.22
C ILE A 98 -12.35 0.10 7.46
N SER A 99 -11.86 1.16 6.82
CA SER A 99 -10.53 1.69 6.98
C SER A 99 -10.21 2.04 8.44
N THR A 100 -11.07 2.85 9.06
CA THR A 100 -10.89 3.26 10.46
C THR A 100 -10.95 2.06 11.40
N GLY A 101 -11.87 1.12 11.16
CA GLY A 101 -11.97 -0.11 11.93
C GLY A 101 -10.72 -1.00 11.80
N ALA A 102 -10.21 -1.17 10.59
CA ALA A 102 -8.99 -1.94 10.34
C ALA A 102 -7.75 -1.31 10.98
N LEU A 103 -7.63 0.03 10.91
CA LEU A 103 -6.56 0.77 11.57
C LEU A 103 -6.63 0.60 13.09
N ALA A 104 -7.80 0.81 13.69
CA ALA A 104 -7.99 0.66 15.14
C ALA A 104 -7.67 -0.76 15.61
N PHE A 105 -8.13 -1.77 14.87
CA PHE A 105 -7.81 -3.17 15.14
C PHE A 105 -6.31 -3.45 15.02
N GLY A 106 -5.65 -2.93 13.98
CA GLY A 106 -4.21 -3.07 13.79
C GLY A 106 -3.41 -2.45 14.93
N ILE A 107 -3.78 -1.25 15.38
CA ILE A 107 -3.14 -0.60 16.52
C ILE A 107 -3.35 -1.41 17.80
N LEU A 108 -4.56 -1.95 18.01
CA LEU A 108 -4.84 -2.80 19.18
C LEU A 108 -3.94 -4.02 19.20
N VAL A 109 -3.85 -4.76 18.10
CA VAL A 109 -3.00 -5.95 17.98
C VAL A 109 -1.52 -5.57 18.17
N ALA A 110 -1.06 -4.50 17.54
CA ALA A 110 0.30 -4.01 17.67
C ALA A 110 0.64 -3.63 19.12
N SER A 111 -0.30 -3.00 19.84
CA SER A 111 -0.11 -2.61 21.24
C SER A 111 -0.04 -3.82 22.20
N MET A 112 -0.70 -4.91 21.85
CA MET A 112 -0.66 -6.15 22.64
C MET A 112 0.56 -7.03 22.33
N THR A 113 1.25 -6.77 21.23
CA THR A 113 2.40 -7.57 20.81
C THR A 113 3.69 -6.94 21.33
N THR A 114 4.42 -7.68 22.16
CA THR A 114 5.70 -7.25 22.71
C THR A 114 6.74 -7.03 21.62
N GLY A 115 7.36 -5.85 21.60
CA GLY A 115 8.39 -5.48 20.63
C GLY A 115 7.90 -4.69 19.40
N MET A 116 6.60 -4.60 19.18
CA MET A 116 6.02 -3.90 18.05
C MET A 116 5.73 -2.41 18.32
N ASN A 117 5.70 -2.01 19.60
CA ASN A 117 5.36 -0.63 20.01
C ASN A 117 6.38 0.43 19.58
N THR A 118 7.60 0.02 19.20
CA THR A 118 8.68 0.96 18.91
C THR A 118 8.62 1.51 17.49
N ASP A 119 7.84 0.90 16.59
CA ASP A 119 7.97 1.18 15.17
C ASP A 119 6.65 1.25 14.38
N ILE A 120 5.52 1.54 15.05
CA ILE A 120 4.21 1.69 14.39
C ILE A 120 4.28 2.67 13.21
N ASN A 121 5.05 3.77 13.37
CA ASN A 121 5.25 4.74 12.31
C ASN A 121 5.97 4.14 11.09
N SER A 122 6.99 3.31 11.29
CA SER A 122 7.69 2.64 10.20
C SER A 122 6.79 1.64 9.46
N TYR A 123 5.89 0.97 10.18
CA TYR A 123 4.91 0.08 9.57
C TYR A 123 3.81 0.83 8.80
N LEU A 124 3.34 1.97 9.31
CA LEU A 124 2.30 2.78 8.66
C LEU A 124 2.82 3.52 7.42
N PHE A 125 4.02 4.06 7.51
CA PHE A 125 4.59 4.90 6.45
C PHE A 125 5.65 4.18 5.62
N GLY A 126 6.02 2.96 5.99
CA GLY A 126 7.08 2.20 5.38
C GLY A 126 8.48 2.74 5.69
N SER A 127 9.50 2.01 5.33
CA SER A 127 10.88 2.44 5.45
C SER A 127 11.58 2.36 4.11
N ILE A 128 11.84 3.51 3.51
CA ILE A 128 12.60 3.62 2.26
C ILE A 128 14.03 3.06 2.44
N LEU A 129 14.58 3.20 3.66
CA LEU A 129 15.94 2.75 3.98
C LEU A 129 16.07 1.23 4.08
N ALA A 130 14.99 0.53 4.39
CA ALA A 130 14.97 -0.92 4.55
C ALA A 130 14.67 -1.69 3.25
N MET A 131 14.55 -0.98 2.12
CA MET A 131 14.15 -1.56 0.83
C MET A 131 15.19 -2.54 0.29
N THR A 132 14.79 -3.80 0.11
CA THR A 132 15.62 -4.86 -0.46
C THR A 132 15.56 -4.88 -1.99
N LEU A 133 16.47 -5.62 -2.64
CA LEU A 133 16.42 -5.83 -4.09
C LEU A 133 15.15 -6.58 -4.53
N ASN A 134 14.66 -7.48 -3.69
CA ASN A 134 13.42 -8.22 -3.97
C ASN A 134 12.21 -7.30 -3.98
N ASP A 135 12.16 -6.31 -3.08
CA ASP A 135 11.09 -5.31 -3.04
C ASP A 135 11.11 -4.43 -4.30
N VAL A 136 12.30 -4.07 -4.77
CA VAL A 136 12.46 -3.32 -6.04
C VAL A 136 11.95 -4.15 -7.21
N LEU A 137 12.34 -5.41 -7.31
CA LEU A 137 11.92 -6.30 -8.39
C LEU A 137 10.41 -6.49 -8.38
N LEU A 138 9.83 -6.76 -7.23
CA LEU A 138 8.38 -6.90 -7.04
C LEU A 138 7.64 -5.62 -7.42
N SER A 139 8.15 -4.46 -7.03
CA SER A 139 7.57 -3.16 -7.38
C SER A 139 7.62 -2.91 -8.90
N VAL A 140 8.73 -3.26 -9.56
CA VAL A 140 8.86 -3.13 -11.03
C VAL A 140 7.86 -4.03 -11.74
N VAL A 141 7.76 -5.29 -11.34
CA VAL A 141 6.83 -6.25 -11.96
C VAL A 141 5.38 -5.79 -11.77
N LEU A 142 4.99 -5.42 -10.55
CA LEU A 142 3.64 -4.92 -10.27
C LEU A 142 3.34 -3.64 -11.05
N SER A 143 4.29 -2.71 -11.12
CA SER A 143 4.12 -1.48 -11.89
C SER A 143 3.95 -1.75 -13.38
N ALA A 144 4.71 -2.68 -13.94
CA ALA A 144 4.56 -3.08 -15.34
C ALA A 144 3.18 -3.67 -15.62
N VAL A 145 2.67 -4.53 -14.74
CA VAL A 145 1.32 -5.10 -14.84
C VAL A 145 0.25 -4.01 -14.76
N VAL A 146 0.37 -3.09 -13.79
CA VAL A 146 -0.59 -1.98 -13.63
C VAL A 146 -0.61 -1.09 -14.87
N ILE A 147 0.56 -0.72 -15.40
CA ILE A 147 0.67 0.12 -16.61
C ILE A 147 0.05 -0.60 -17.81
N ALA A 148 0.36 -1.89 -18.02
CA ALA A 148 -0.19 -2.67 -19.11
C ALA A 148 -1.72 -2.78 -19.04
N VAL A 149 -2.27 -3.07 -17.85
CA VAL A 149 -3.72 -3.14 -17.64
C VAL A 149 -4.37 -1.78 -17.82
N SER A 150 -3.77 -0.72 -17.28
CA SER A 150 -4.30 0.65 -17.45
C SER A 150 -4.30 1.08 -18.91
N TYR A 151 -3.25 0.74 -19.66
CA TYR A 151 -3.17 1.05 -21.09
C TYR A 151 -4.25 0.31 -21.88
N THR A 152 -4.47 -0.98 -21.62
CA THR A 152 -5.53 -1.74 -22.29
C THR A 152 -6.93 -1.20 -21.96
N HIS A 153 -7.18 -0.79 -20.73
CA HIS A 153 -8.48 -0.21 -20.35
C HIS A 153 -8.71 1.22 -20.86
N LEU A 154 -7.66 1.97 -21.17
CA LEU A 154 -7.77 3.33 -21.74
C LEU A 154 -7.90 3.32 -23.26
N THR A 155 -7.48 2.22 -23.91
CA THR A 155 -7.49 2.10 -25.40
C THR A 155 -8.68 1.30 -25.92
N LEU A 156 -9.49 0.69 -25.06
CA LEU A 156 -10.76 0.01 -25.37
C LEU A 156 -11.95 0.87 -24.96
#